data_1421a696599547b8bc26c10afe575261
#
_entry.id   1421a696599547b8bc26c10afe575261
#
_cell.length_a   1.000
_cell.length_b   1.000
_cell.length_c   1.000
_cell.angle_alpha   90.00
_cell.angle_beta   90.00
_cell.angle_gamma   90.00
#
_symmetry.space_group_name_H-M   'P 1'
#
loop_
_entity.id
_entity.type
_entity.pdbx_description
1 polymer ?
#
loop_
_entity_poly.entity_id
_entity_poly.type
_entity_poly.pdbx_seq_one_letter_code
_entity_poly.pdbx_strand_id
1 'polypeptide(L)'
;MYKFFKEQLDSKIENHNLRTLREYCPIDAVRVKRDDKEYLMMASNNYLGLTFDTRVIEGALKGVQQYGTGSGGSRLVSGTFPLFTELERSLAKFKNTEKALVFNTGYMANVGTISAVADKNTIIFSDALNHASIIDGCRLSKASIKAYNHCDVEELKFLLKQADRGARKLIVTDGVFSMDGDIAPLDKLYELSREYNALLMVDDAHATGTIGNGHGTAAYFGLEKEVDIQLGTLSKSLGSVGGYVAANSTIIDYLVNTSRSFIFSTALSPADIGAALAALHVLESDVSVLRRLHENVNYMADQLISIGIDATNETPIFPILIGRNEDTLA
;
A
#
# COMPACT_ATOMS: atom_id res chain seq x y z
N MET A 1 13.11 -17.39 -31.28
CA MET A 1 13.01 -16.67 -29.99
C MET A 1 11.66 -15.96 -29.84
N TYR A 2 11.21 -15.09 -30.78
CA TYR A 2 9.92 -14.37 -30.68
C TYR A 2 8.67 -15.26 -30.73
N LYS A 3 8.75 -16.48 -31.27
CA LYS A 3 7.64 -17.43 -31.34
C LYS A 3 7.04 -17.72 -29.95
N PHE A 4 7.89 -17.94 -28.94
CA PHE A 4 7.46 -18.12 -27.54
C PHE A 4 6.62 -16.96 -27.02
N PHE A 5 7.07 -15.70 -27.22
CA PHE A 5 6.33 -14.54 -26.75
C PHE A 5 4.97 -14.39 -27.45
N LYS A 6 4.93 -14.70 -28.77
CA LYS A 6 3.68 -14.67 -29.54
C LYS A 6 2.69 -15.70 -29.00
N GLU A 7 3.11 -16.94 -28.80
CA GLU A 7 2.27 -18.00 -28.23
C GLU A 7 1.72 -17.62 -26.85
N GLN A 8 2.55 -16.97 -25.99
CA GLN A 8 2.08 -16.48 -24.68
C GLN A 8 1.04 -15.35 -24.81
N LEU A 9 1.18 -14.45 -25.79
CA LEU A 9 0.23 -13.38 -26.03
C LEU A 9 -1.08 -13.94 -26.63
N ASP A 10 -0.98 -14.86 -27.58
CA ASP A 10 -2.15 -15.52 -28.20
C ASP A 10 -2.98 -16.25 -27.11
N SER A 11 -2.32 -16.96 -26.20
CA SER A 11 -2.99 -17.59 -25.05
C SER A 11 -3.69 -16.57 -24.13
N LYS A 12 -3.12 -15.37 -23.95
CA LYS A 12 -3.79 -14.31 -23.17
C LYS A 12 -5.01 -13.75 -23.88
N ILE A 13 -4.99 -13.67 -25.21
CA ILE A 13 -6.15 -13.27 -26.03
C ILE A 13 -7.25 -14.30 -25.90
N GLU A 14 -6.93 -15.58 -26.10
CA GLU A 14 -7.87 -16.70 -26.00
C GLU A 14 -8.56 -16.79 -24.63
N ASN A 15 -7.82 -16.46 -23.55
CA ASN A 15 -8.35 -16.47 -22.19
C ASN A 15 -8.92 -15.12 -21.72
N HIS A 16 -9.13 -14.15 -22.60
CA HIS A 16 -9.62 -12.80 -22.28
C HIS A 16 -8.80 -12.09 -21.20
N ASN A 17 -7.47 -12.34 -21.17
CA ASN A 17 -6.53 -11.81 -20.18
C ASN A 17 -5.50 -10.84 -20.77
N LEU A 18 -5.64 -10.46 -22.03
CA LEU A 18 -4.72 -9.51 -22.67
C LEU A 18 -4.91 -8.10 -22.07
N ARG A 19 -3.84 -7.55 -21.55
CA ARG A 19 -3.82 -6.17 -21.04
C ARG A 19 -3.28 -5.22 -22.09
N THR A 20 -3.96 -4.10 -22.25
CA THR A 20 -3.53 -3.00 -23.15
C THR A 20 -3.49 -1.68 -22.37
N LEU A 21 -2.53 -0.83 -22.69
CA LEU A 21 -2.49 0.53 -22.14
C LEU A 21 -3.57 1.37 -22.83
N ARG A 22 -4.31 2.15 -22.02
CA ARG A 22 -5.34 3.07 -22.49
C ARG A 22 -5.00 4.48 -22.00
N GLU A 23 -5.02 5.44 -22.91
CA GLU A 23 -4.77 6.84 -22.56
C GLU A 23 -6.05 7.47 -22.00
N TYR A 24 -5.90 8.16 -20.88
CA TYR A 24 -6.94 8.98 -20.27
C TYR A 24 -6.36 10.36 -19.99
N CYS A 25 -7.07 11.41 -20.39
CA CYS A 25 -6.74 12.79 -20.06
C CYS A 25 -7.52 13.22 -18.81
N PRO A 26 -6.88 13.39 -17.65
CA PRO A 26 -7.56 13.84 -16.44
C PRO A 26 -8.14 15.24 -16.62
N ILE A 27 -9.39 15.44 -16.23
CA ILE A 27 -10.07 16.75 -16.19
C ILE A 27 -9.97 17.30 -14.77
N ASP A 28 -10.23 16.45 -13.79
CA ASP A 28 -10.10 16.75 -12.37
C ASP A 28 -9.82 15.45 -11.57
N ALA A 29 -10.00 15.48 -10.25
CA ALA A 29 -9.71 14.34 -9.37
C ALA A 29 -10.54 13.08 -9.66
N VAL A 30 -11.69 13.21 -10.33
CA VAL A 30 -12.67 12.11 -10.53
C VAL A 30 -13.12 11.95 -11.97
N ARG A 31 -12.91 12.95 -12.85
CA ARG A 31 -13.33 12.91 -14.26
C ARG A 31 -12.14 12.81 -15.18
N VAL A 32 -12.30 12.00 -16.22
CA VAL A 32 -11.31 11.83 -17.29
C VAL A 32 -11.98 11.92 -18.66
N LYS A 33 -11.22 12.33 -19.64
CA LYS A 33 -11.62 12.33 -21.06
C LYS A 33 -10.89 11.22 -21.81
N ARG A 34 -11.62 10.47 -22.63
CA ARG A 34 -11.08 9.52 -23.59
C ARG A 34 -11.97 9.46 -24.82
N ASP A 35 -11.37 9.45 -26.02
CA ASP A 35 -12.10 9.36 -27.30
C ASP A 35 -13.25 10.40 -27.39
N ASP A 36 -12.93 11.67 -26.99
CA ASP A 36 -13.86 12.81 -26.92
C ASP A 36 -15.06 12.65 -25.96
N LYS A 37 -15.10 11.61 -25.15
CA LYS A 37 -16.12 11.39 -24.12
C LYS A 37 -15.55 11.61 -22.73
N GLU A 38 -16.37 12.15 -21.84
CA GLU A 38 -16.05 12.25 -20.42
C GLU A 38 -16.56 11.02 -19.67
N TYR A 39 -15.77 10.57 -18.71
CA TYR A 39 -16.06 9.44 -17.85
C TYR A 39 -15.81 9.78 -16.39
N LEU A 40 -16.62 9.24 -15.50
CA LEU A 40 -16.34 9.20 -14.07
C LEU A 40 -15.36 8.04 -13.80
N MET A 41 -14.19 8.36 -13.23
CA MET A 41 -13.14 7.39 -12.94
C MET A 41 -13.40 6.68 -11.61
N MET A 42 -14.19 5.61 -11.63
CA MET A 42 -14.53 4.81 -10.45
C MET A 42 -13.42 3.80 -10.08
N ALA A 43 -12.46 3.55 -10.98
CA ALA A 43 -11.37 2.57 -10.76
C ALA A 43 -10.07 3.18 -10.24
N SER A 44 -10.07 4.45 -9.83
CA SER A 44 -8.89 5.12 -9.28
C SER A 44 -8.69 4.82 -7.80
N ASN A 45 -7.43 4.69 -7.38
CA ASN A 45 -7.05 4.62 -5.97
C ASN A 45 -6.85 6.02 -5.33
N ASN A 46 -7.23 7.10 -6.00
CA ASN A 46 -7.15 8.48 -5.52
C ASN A 46 -8.32 8.77 -4.54
N TYR A 47 -8.38 8.00 -3.46
CA TYR A 47 -9.54 7.95 -2.54
C TYR A 47 -9.97 9.31 -1.99
N LEU A 48 -9.02 10.22 -1.72
CA LEU A 48 -9.26 11.54 -1.16
C LEU A 48 -9.34 12.64 -2.23
N GLY A 49 -9.09 12.31 -3.51
CA GLY A 49 -9.07 13.29 -4.61
C GLY A 49 -7.89 14.26 -4.55
N LEU A 50 -6.83 13.96 -3.81
CA LEU A 50 -5.72 14.90 -3.55
C LEU A 50 -4.80 15.14 -4.75
N THR A 51 -4.87 14.34 -5.81
CA THR A 51 -4.04 14.56 -7.02
C THR A 51 -4.31 15.91 -7.71
N PHE A 52 -5.46 16.54 -7.48
CA PHE A 52 -5.83 17.85 -8.00
C PHE A 52 -6.03 18.91 -6.90
N ASP A 53 -5.69 18.60 -5.65
CA ASP A 53 -5.72 19.58 -4.57
C ASP A 53 -4.61 20.62 -4.78
N THR A 54 -4.99 21.90 -4.79
CA THR A 54 -4.05 23.00 -5.04
C THR A 54 -2.91 23.04 -4.04
N ARG A 55 -3.17 22.68 -2.78
CA ARG A 55 -2.16 22.61 -1.70
C ARG A 55 -1.09 21.55 -1.99
N VAL A 56 -1.52 20.41 -2.57
CA VAL A 56 -0.63 19.29 -2.95
C VAL A 56 0.18 19.67 -4.20
N ILE A 57 -0.46 20.29 -5.19
CA ILE A 57 0.22 20.81 -6.39
C ILE A 57 1.28 21.85 -6.00
N GLU A 58 0.95 22.81 -5.12
CA GLU A 58 1.90 23.79 -4.62
C GLU A 58 3.07 23.16 -3.86
N GLY A 59 2.82 22.08 -3.08
CA GLY A 59 3.87 21.30 -2.42
C GLY A 59 4.85 20.70 -3.43
N ALA A 60 4.36 20.11 -4.51
CA ALA A 60 5.18 19.59 -5.61
C ALA A 60 6.01 20.69 -6.26
N LEU A 61 5.39 21.83 -6.61
CA LEU A 61 6.06 22.96 -7.23
C LEU A 61 7.18 23.54 -6.34
N LYS A 62 6.94 23.70 -5.04
CA LYS A 62 7.96 24.12 -4.06
C LYS A 62 9.13 23.14 -4.03
N GLY A 63 8.85 21.82 -4.02
CA GLY A 63 9.90 20.81 -4.10
C GLY A 63 10.80 20.97 -5.31
N VAL A 64 10.20 21.14 -6.50
CA VAL A 64 10.95 21.37 -7.76
C VAL A 64 11.72 22.67 -7.72
N GLN A 65 11.11 23.77 -7.28
CA GLN A 65 11.76 25.08 -7.22
C GLN A 65 13.00 25.09 -6.32
N GLN A 66 12.95 24.36 -5.22
CA GLN A 66 14.02 24.35 -4.22
C GLN A 66 15.12 23.34 -4.53
N TYR A 67 14.79 22.16 -5.06
CA TYR A 67 15.71 21.03 -5.19
C TYR A 67 15.89 20.53 -6.63
N GLY A 68 15.23 21.13 -7.63
CA GLY A 68 15.26 20.67 -9.01
C GLY A 68 14.30 19.52 -9.30
N THR A 69 14.45 18.91 -10.49
CA THR A 69 13.50 17.90 -11.00
C THR A 69 13.82 16.46 -10.58
N GLY A 70 15.01 16.20 -10.06
CA GLY A 70 15.44 14.85 -9.69
C GLY A 70 16.52 14.86 -8.61
N SER A 71 16.70 13.73 -7.96
CA SER A 71 17.64 13.58 -6.84
C SER A 71 19.08 13.33 -7.27
N GLY A 72 19.32 12.91 -8.53
CA GLY A 72 20.65 12.68 -9.08
C GLY A 72 21.46 11.53 -8.48
N GLY A 73 20.93 10.79 -7.49
CA GLY A 73 21.61 9.69 -6.84
C GLY A 73 20.74 8.91 -5.87
N SER A 74 21.28 7.83 -5.32
CA SER A 74 20.61 7.07 -4.28
C SER A 74 20.56 7.84 -2.95
N ARG A 75 19.64 7.46 -2.07
CA ARG A 75 19.47 8.07 -0.74
C ARG A 75 20.76 8.12 0.08
N LEU A 76 21.59 7.10 0.00
CA LEU A 76 22.84 6.99 0.79
C LEU A 76 24.00 7.77 0.20
N VAL A 77 23.95 8.20 -1.07
CA VAL A 77 25.06 8.92 -1.71
C VAL A 77 24.78 10.41 -1.78
N SER A 78 23.81 10.83 -2.58
CA SER A 78 23.52 12.25 -2.82
C SER A 78 22.04 12.60 -2.88
N GLY A 79 21.16 11.59 -2.86
CA GLY A 79 19.72 11.78 -3.10
C GLY A 79 18.89 12.07 -1.85
N THR A 80 19.50 12.31 -0.68
CA THR A 80 18.77 12.69 0.54
C THR A 80 18.78 14.21 0.72
N PHE A 81 17.61 14.83 0.59
CA PHE A 81 17.40 16.25 0.86
C PHE A 81 16.69 16.46 2.19
N PRO A 82 16.75 17.67 2.80
CA PRO A 82 15.99 17.99 4.01
C PRO A 82 14.50 17.66 3.92
N LEU A 83 13.90 17.80 2.72
CA LEU A 83 12.50 17.47 2.46
C LEU A 83 12.16 15.98 2.71
N PHE A 84 13.11 15.05 2.46
CA PHE A 84 12.95 13.63 2.82
C PHE A 84 12.86 13.44 4.33
N THR A 85 13.78 14.08 5.06
CA THR A 85 13.81 13.99 6.53
C THR A 85 12.53 14.56 7.15
N GLU A 86 11.98 15.62 6.58
CA GLU A 86 10.73 16.22 7.01
C GLU A 86 9.55 15.27 6.76
N LEU A 87 9.44 14.68 5.57
CA LEU A 87 8.40 13.70 5.24
C LEU A 87 8.50 12.46 6.15
N GLU A 88 9.69 11.90 6.32
CA GLU A 88 9.90 10.71 7.16
C GLU A 88 9.54 10.97 8.63
N ARG A 89 9.87 12.15 9.15
CA ARG A 89 9.45 12.57 10.50
C ARG A 89 7.94 12.72 10.62
N SER A 90 7.31 13.32 9.61
CA SER A 90 5.85 13.51 9.57
C SER A 90 5.12 12.19 9.47
N LEU A 91 5.61 11.24 8.64
CA LEU A 91 5.07 9.89 8.53
C LEU A 91 5.21 9.10 9.83
N ALA A 92 6.37 9.17 10.50
CA ALA A 92 6.59 8.53 11.79
C ALA A 92 5.58 9.01 12.84
N LYS A 93 5.41 10.35 12.93
CA LYS A 93 4.40 10.96 13.81
C LYS A 93 2.99 10.51 13.44
N PHE A 94 2.64 10.55 12.15
CA PHE A 94 1.33 10.18 11.64
C PHE A 94 0.98 8.71 11.93
N LYS A 95 1.96 7.80 11.83
CA LYS A 95 1.80 6.36 12.13
C LYS A 95 2.05 6.01 13.61
N ASN A 96 2.33 7.00 14.46
CA ASN A 96 2.63 6.85 15.89
C ASN A 96 3.80 5.87 16.16
N THR A 97 4.88 5.99 15.36
CA THR A 97 6.09 5.17 15.43
C THR A 97 7.33 6.04 15.69
N GLU A 98 8.48 5.41 16.00
CA GLU A 98 9.71 6.15 16.29
C GLU A 98 10.35 6.77 15.03
N LYS A 99 10.34 6.04 13.90
CA LYS A 99 10.92 6.45 12.63
C LYS A 99 10.10 5.98 11.44
N ALA A 100 10.32 6.62 10.29
CA ALA A 100 9.87 6.12 9.01
C ALA A 100 10.99 6.20 7.97
N LEU A 101 10.85 5.41 6.89
CA LEU A 101 11.77 5.36 5.76
C LEU A 101 10.96 5.38 4.46
N VAL A 102 11.30 6.30 3.56
CA VAL A 102 10.61 6.46 2.26
C VAL A 102 11.33 5.66 1.17
N PHE A 103 10.53 4.92 0.39
CA PHE A 103 10.92 4.15 -0.79
C PHE A 103 10.30 4.72 -2.06
N ASN A 104 10.82 4.38 -3.24
CA ASN A 104 10.32 4.91 -4.49
C ASN A 104 8.90 4.44 -4.85
N THR A 105 8.48 3.28 -4.36
CA THR A 105 7.11 2.76 -4.53
C THR A 105 6.72 1.89 -3.34
N GLY A 106 5.42 1.67 -3.11
CA GLY A 106 4.94 0.68 -2.14
C GLY A 106 5.43 -0.72 -2.47
N TYR A 107 5.52 -1.07 -3.77
CA TYR A 107 6.09 -2.34 -4.22
C TYR A 107 7.54 -2.52 -3.73
N MET A 108 8.39 -1.50 -3.91
CA MET A 108 9.79 -1.53 -3.45
C MET A 108 9.89 -1.54 -1.92
N ALA A 109 8.98 -0.88 -1.23
CA ALA A 109 8.90 -0.92 0.23
C ALA A 109 8.62 -2.34 0.73
N ASN A 110 7.64 -3.05 0.18
CA ASN A 110 7.34 -4.44 0.51
C ASN A 110 8.52 -5.37 0.22
N VAL A 111 8.97 -5.38 -1.03
CA VAL A 111 10.08 -6.26 -1.45
C VAL A 111 11.34 -6.00 -0.63
N GLY A 112 11.68 -4.73 -0.41
CA GLY A 112 12.86 -4.34 0.33
C GLY A 112 12.79 -4.67 1.81
N THR A 113 11.64 -4.47 2.43
CA THR A 113 11.45 -4.72 3.86
C THR A 113 11.41 -6.21 4.14
N ILE A 114 10.55 -6.96 3.47
CA ILE A 114 10.37 -8.39 3.74
C ILE A 114 11.67 -9.15 3.46
N SER A 115 12.36 -8.87 2.34
CA SER A 115 13.63 -9.54 2.01
C SER A 115 14.80 -9.12 2.89
N ALA A 116 14.68 -8.00 3.64
CA ALA A 116 15.68 -7.58 4.61
C ALA A 116 15.44 -8.21 5.98
N VAL A 117 14.18 -8.23 6.47
CA VAL A 117 13.86 -8.70 7.82
C VAL A 117 13.73 -10.22 7.92
N ALA A 118 13.55 -10.91 6.81
CA ALA A 118 13.43 -12.36 6.74
C ALA A 118 14.56 -13.00 5.92
N ASP A 119 14.97 -14.20 6.30
CA ASP A 119 15.98 -15.02 5.63
C ASP A 119 15.63 -16.51 5.73
N LYS A 120 16.57 -17.38 5.32
CA LYS A 120 16.42 -18.85 5.38
C LYS A 120 16.10 -19.43 6.77
N ASN A 121 16.33 -18.67 7.84
CA ASN A 121 16.05 -19.08 9.23
C ASN A 121 14.72 -18.47 9.72
N THR A 122 13.93 -17.88 8.84
CA THR A 122 12.65 -17.26 9.15
C THR A 122 11.51 -18.09 8.54
N ILE A 123 10.39 -18.17 9.25
CA ILE A 123 9.12 -18.65 8.71
C ILE A 123 8.20 -17.46 8.54
N ILE A 124 7.74 -17.21 7.32
CA ILE A 124 6.78 -16.16 7.00
C ILE A 124 5.39 -16.79 6.91
N PHE A 125 4.44 -16.22 7.64
CA PHE A 125 3.01 -16.54 7.57
C PHE A 125 2.33 -15.42 6.79
N SER A 126 1.83 -15.74 5.60
CA SER A 126 1.28 -14.76 4.66
C SER A 126 -0.17 -15.08 4.35
N ASP A 127 -1.06 -14.10 4.43
CA ASP A 127 -2.42 -14.24 3.91
C ASP A 127 -2.40 -14.61 2.43
N ALA A 128 -3.29 -15.50 2.00
CA ALA A 128 -3.35 -16.02 0.64
C ALA A 128 -3.71 -14.95 -0.41
N LEU A 129 -4.41 -13.88 -0.01
CA LEU A 129 -4.82 -12.78 -0.88
C LEU A 129 -3.90 -11.54 -0.79
N ASN A 130 -2.78 -11.63 -0.07
CA ASN A 130 -1.82 -10.55 -0.01
C ASN A 130 -1.38 -10.06 -1.38
N HIS A 131 -1.13 -8.76 -1.48
CA HIS A 131 -0.67 -8.09 -2.70
C HIS A 131 0.61 -8.74 -3.27
N ALA A 132 0.73 -8.72 -4.61
CA ALA A 132 1.85 -9.34 -5.34
C ALA A 132 3.24 -8.90 -4.83
N SER A 133 3.40 -7.65 -4.38
CA SER A 133 4.66 -7.16 -3.82
C SER A 133 5.05 -7.83 -2.50
N ILE A 134 4.08 -8.21 -1.67
CA ILE A 134 4.29 -8.99 -0.44
C ILE A 134 4.74 -10.40 -0.83
N ILE A 135 4.03 -11.04 -1.75
CA ILE A 135 4.36 -12.39 -2.26
C ILE A 135 5.79 -12.41 -2.84
N ASP A 136 6.16 -11.42 -3.64
CA ASP A 136 7.49 -11.33 -4.23
C ASP A 136 8.57 -11.02 -3.18
N GLY A 137 8.29 -10.18 -2.19
CA GLY A 137 9.15 -9.96 -1.05
C GLY A 137 9.41 -11.24 -0.25
N CYS A 138 8.36 -12.02 0.01
CA CYS A 138 8.45 -13.32 0.67
C CYS A 138 9.35 -14.29 -0.13
N ARG A 139 9.15 -14.40 -1.44
CA ARG A 139 9.97 -15.27 -2.32
C ARG A 139 11.44 -14.85 -2.34
N LEU A 140 11.71 -13.55 -2.40
CA LEU A 140 13.08 -13.01 -2.44
C LEU A 140 13.83 -13.19 -1.12
N SER A 141 13.13 -13.25 0.02
CA SER A 141 13.73 -13.45 1.34
C SER A 141 14.41 -14.80 1.53
N LYS A 142 14.04 -15.81 0.72
CA LYS A 142 14.43 -17.22 0.86
C LYS A 142 13.96 -17.88 2.16
N ALA A 143 13.02 -17.27 2.87
CA ALA A 143 12.37 -17.81 4.05
C ALA A 143 11.44 -18.99 3.69
N SER A 144 11.11 -19.80 4.69
CA SER A 144 10.00 -20.76 4.56
C SER A 144 8.68 -20.00 4.57
N ILE A 145 7.88 -20.11 3.51
CA ILE A 145 6.60 -19.42 3.39
C ILE A 145 5.46 -20.38 3.72
N LYS A 146 4.59 -19.97 4.62
CA LYS A 146 3.34 -20.63 4.99
C LYS A 146 2.19 -19.69 4.65
N ALA A 147 1.51 -19.93 3.53
CA ALA A 147 0.27 -19.22 3.24
C ALA A 147 -0.86 -19.83 4.09
N TYR A 148 -1.72 -18.97 4.62
CA TYR A 148 -2.98 -19.33 5.28
C TYR A 148 -4.15 -18.74 4.47
N ASN A 149 -5.31 -19.38 4.55
CA ASN A 149 -6.52 -18.93 3.87
C ASN A 149 -6.87 -17.51 4.33
N HIS A 150 -7.46 -16.77 3.42
CA HIS A 150 -7.76 -15.37 3.61
C HIS A 150 -8.52 -15.10 4.92
N CYS A 151 -7.93 -14.24 5.77
CA CYS A 151 -8.44 -13.85 7.10
C CYS A 151 -8.72 -15.03 8.06
N ASP A 152 -8.20 -16.24 7.78
CA ASP A 152 -8.41 -17.43 8.63
C ASP A 152 -7.41 -17.47 9.80
N VAL A 153 -7.84 -16.87 10.91
CA VAL A 153 -7.07 -16.79 12.17
C VAL A 153 -6.81 -18.16 12.76
N GLU A 154 -7.76 -19.10 12.62
CA GLU A 154 -7.62 -20.45 13.18
C GLU A 154 -6.59 -21.29 12.40
N GLU A 155 -6.58 -21.17 11.07
CA GLU A 155 -5.53 -21.81 10.27
C GLU A 155 -4.15 -21.19 10.56
N LEU A 156 -4.06 -19.86 10.67
CA LEU A 156 -2.81 -19.20 11.07
C LEU A 156 -2.31 -19.73 12.41
N LYS A 157 -3.19 -19.83 13.40
CA LYS A 157 -2.86 -20.39 14.73
C LYS A 157 -2.38 -21.83 14.64
N PHE A 158 -3.02 -22.65 13.81
CA PHE A 158 -2.61 -24.04 13.57
C PHE A 158 -1.20 -24.10 12.96
N LEU A 159 -0.90 -23.27 11.96
CA LEU A 159 0.42 -23.21 11.32
C LEU A 159 1.51 -22.71 12.29
N LEU A 160 1.20 -21.70 13.12
CA LEU A 160 2.10 -21.18 14.14
C LEU A 160 2.46 -22.22 15.19
N LYS A 161 1.50 -23.04 15.61
CA LYS A 161 1.73 -24.18 16.56
C LYS A 161 2.70 -25.22 16.02
N GLN A 162 2.72 -25.43 14.71
CA GLN A 162 3.60 -26.41 14.06
C GLN A 162 4.99 -25.85 13.74
N ALA A 163 5.17 -24.53 13.85
CA ALA A 163 6.43 -23.88 13.55
C ALA A 163 7.51 -24.23 14.57
N ASP A 164 8.75 -24.38 14.08
CA ASP A 164 9.91 -24.53 14.96
C ASP A 164 9.97 -23.35 15.95
N ARG A 165 10.08 -23.69 17.25
CA ARG A 165 10.16 -22.71 18.34
C ARG A 165 11.41 -21.80 18.22
N GLY A 166 12.51 -22.32 17.66
CA GLY A 166 13.76 -21.61 17.46
C GLY A 166 13.78 -20.72 16.21
N ALA A 167 12.87 -20.91 15.26
CA ALA A 167 12.80 -20.10 14.06
C ALA A 167 12.27 -18.69 14.36
N ARG A 168 12.84 -17.68 13.66
CA ARG A 168 12.23 -16.35 13.61
C ARG A 168 10.92 -16.45 12.84
N LYS A 169 9.94 -15.66 13.22
CA LYS A 169 8.60 -15.70 12.62
C LYS A 169 8.19 -14.29 12.20
N LEU A 170 7.57 -14.18 11.03
CA LEU A 170 6.97 -12.97 10.51
C LEU A 170 5.54 -13.28 10.05
N ILE A 171 4.55 -12.58 10.61
CA ILE A 171 3.18 -12.56 10.09
C ILE A 171 3.07 -11.32 9.22
N VAL A 172 2.60 -11.46 7.98
CA VAL A 172 2.43 -10.35 7.04
C VAL A 172 1.06 -10.40 6.39
N THR A 173 0.39 -9.23 6.35
CA THR A 173 -0.94 -9.06 5.77
C THR A 173 -1.11 -7.69 5.12
N ASP A 174 -1.93 -7.59 4.06
CA ASP A 174 -2.57 -6.33 3.72
C ASP A 174 -3.49 -5.90 4.88
N GLY A 175 -3.61 -4.60 5.11
CA GLY A 175 -4.53 -4.05 6.12
C GLY A 175 -5.95 -3.95 5.59
N VAL A 176 -6.08 -3.46 4.35
CA VAL A 176 -7.30 -3.47 3.54
C VAL A 176 -6.96 -4.14 2.21
N PHE A 177 -7.70 -5.19 1.85
CA PHE A 177 -7.45 -5.96 0.64
C PHE A 177 -8.02 -5.27 -0.61
N SER A 178 -7.18 -5.09 -1.61
CA SER A 178 -7.47 -4.23 -2.77
C SER A 178 -8.60 -4.72 -3.68
N MET A 179 -8.85 -6.02 -3.71
CA MET A 179 -9.84 -6.64 -4.60
C MET A 179 -11.15 -6.95 -3.88
N ASP A 180 -11.09 -7.18 -2.58
CA ASP A 180 -12.21 -7.64 -1.76
C ASP A 180 -12.78 -6.50 -0.90
N GLY A 181 -11.96 -5.50 -0.58
CA GLY A 181 -12.38 -4.32 0.19
C GLY A 181 -12.53 -4.55 1.69
N ASP A 182 -12.25 -5.75 2.16
CA ASP A 182 -12.34 -6.12 3.57
C ASP A 182 -11.08 -5.75 4.36
N ILE A 183 -11.21 -5.77 5.68
CA ILE A 183 -10.16 -5.39 6.64
C ILE A 183 -9.59 -6.64 7.30
N ALA A 184 -8.26 -6.77 7.31
CA ALA A 184 -7.59 -7.83 8.04
C ALA A 184 -7.95 -7.81 9.54
N PRO A 185 -8.18 -8.96 10.21
CA PRO A 185 -8.47 -9.03 11.63
C PRO A 185 -7.20 -8.78 12.47
N LEU A 186 -6.65 -7.55 12.37
CA LEU A 186 -5.32 -7.20 12.88
C LEU A 186 -5.20 -7.38 14.40
N ASP A 187 -6.28 -7.21 15.15
CA ASP A 187 -6.34 -7.48 16.60
C ASP A 187 -6.01 -8.94 16.91
N LYS A 188 -6.59 -9.86 16.15
CA LYS A 188 -6.33 -11.30 16.33
C LYS A 188 -4.94 -11.71 15.85
N LEU A 189 -4.49 -11.11 14.73
CA LEU A 189 -3.13 -11.32 14.23
C LEU A 189 -2.09 -10.83 15.24
N TYR A 190 -2.34 -9.69 15.90
CA TYR A 190 -1.50 -9.17 16.97
C TYR A 190 -1.46 -10.12 18.18
N GLU A 191 -2.60 -10.61 18.68
CA GLU A 191 -2.66 -11.59 19.76
C GLU A 191 -1.77 -12.80 19.44
N LEU A 192 -1.93 -13.38 18.24
CA LEU A 192 -1.11 -14.52 17.80
C LEU A 192 0.37 -14.14 17.64
N SER A 193 0.69 -12.97 17.12
CA SER A 193 2.08 -12.54 16.97
C SER A 193 2.80 -12.52 18.33
N ARG A 194 2.13 -12.06 19.38
CA ARG A 194 2.69 -12.04 20.76
C ARG A 194 2.76 -13.44 21.38
N GLU A 195 1.68 -14.26 21.22
CA GLU A 195 1.65 -15.64 21.73
C GLU A 195 2.79 -16.51 21.16
N TYR A 196 3.12 -16.32 19.87
CA TYR A 196 4.13 -17.14 19.16
C TYR A 196 5.47 -16.43 18.93
N ASN A 197 5.70 -15.27 19.54
CA ASN A 197 6.92 -14.46 19.38
C ASN A 197 7.26 -14.24 17.89
N ALA A 198 6.29 -13.70 17.15
CA ALA A 198 6.42 -13.34 15.75
C ALA A 198 6.40 -11.83 15.58
N LEU A 199 7.16 -11.31 14.59
CA LEU A 199 6.97 -9.94 14.11
C LEU A 199 5.64 -9.85 13.36
N LEU A 200 4.94 -8.73 13.51
CA LEU A 200 3.72 -8.41 12.76
C LEU A 200 3.97 -7.24 11.82
N MET A 201 3.74 -7.47 10.52
CA MET A 201 3.81 -6.45 9.46
C MET A 201 2.45 -6.28 8.81
N VAL A 202 1.98 -5.04 8.69
CA VAL A 202 0.77 -4.68 7.96
C VAL A 202 1.09 -3.74 6.79
N ASP A 203 0.51 -4.01 5.61
CA ASP A 203 0.53 -3.11 4.47
C ASP A 203 -0.76 -2.28 4.42
N ASP A 204 -0.66 -1.03 4.79
CA ASP A 204 -1.73 -0.04 4.81
C ASP A 204 -1.88 0.73 3.48
N ALA A 205 -1.46 0.16 2.35
CA ALA A 205 -1.53 0.85 1.06
C ALA A 205 -2.95 1.32 0.71
N HIS A 206 -3.99 0.58 1.08
CA HIS A 206 -5.40 0.93 0.91
C HIS A 206 -6.05 1.48 2.19
N ALA A 207 -5.40 1.38 3.33
CA ALA A 207 -5.92 1.81 4.63
C ALA A 207 -5.49 3.23 5.00
N THR A 208 -4.26 3.64 4.62
CA THR A 208 -3.77 5.01 4.86
C THR A 208 -4.65 6.03 4.13
N GLY A 209 -5.19 6.99 4.89
CA GLY A 209 -6.11 8.01 4.38
C GLY A 209 -7.55 7.54 4.22
N THR A 210 -7.91 6.32 4.68
CA THR A 210 -9.27 5.78 4.53
C THR A 210 -9.91 5.33 5.84
N ILE A 211 -9.26 4.47 6.61
CA ILE A 211 -9.78 3.94 7.88
C ILE A 211 -8.93 4.38 9.08
N GLY A 212 -9.37 4.10 10.31
CA GLY A 212 -8.64 4.46 11.52
C GLY A 212 -8.39 5.98 11.63
N ASN A 213 -9.41 6.79 11.37
CA ASN A 213 -9.29 8.25 11.26
C ASN A 213 -8.23 8.71 10.22
N GLY A 214 -8.03 7.90 9.17
CA GLY A 214 -7.03 8.13 8.13
C GLY A 214 -5.63 7.59 8.45
N HIS A 215 -5.38 7.11 9.67
CA HIS A 215 -4.08 6.61 10.09
C HIS A 215 -3.82 5.15 9.71
N GLY A 216 -4.84 4.42 9.22
CA GLY A 216 -4.72 3.04 8.71
C GLY A 216 -5.19 1.98 9.69
N THR A 217 -4.87 0.71 9.37
CA THR A 217 -5.42 -0.47 10.05
C THR A 217 -4.95 -0.58 11.50
N ALA A 218 -3.69 -0.28 11.80
CA ALA A 218 -3.20 -0.29 13.18
C ALA A 218 -4.00 0.69 14.06
N ALA A 219 -4.28 1.90 13.58
CA ALA A 219 -5.09 2.89 14.28
C ALA A 219 -6.57 2.50 14.37
N TYR A 220 -7.10 1.79 13.36
CA TYR A 220 -8.47 1.29 13.38
C TYR A 220 -8.72 0.34 14.57
N PHE A 221 -7.70 -0.45 14.95
CA PHE A 221 -7.75 -1.36 16.09
C PHE A 221 -7.09 -0.81 17.37
N GLY A 222 -6.54 0.42 17.36
CA GLY A 222 -5.84 1.00 18.52
C GLY A 222 -4.49 0.34 18.81
N LEU A 223 -3.80 -0.16 17.78
CA LEU A 223 -2.58 -0.96 17.85
C LEU A 223 -1.34 -0.27 17.22
N GLU A 224 -1.35 1.07 17.11
CA GLU A 224 -0.31 1.80 16.37
C GLU A 224 1.09 1.61 16.95
N LYS A 225 1.18 1.41 18.27
CA LYS A 225 2.47 1.20 18.98
C LYS A 225 2.86 -0.28 19.08
N GLU A 226 1.92 -1.17 18.82
CA GLU A 226 2.05 -2.60 19.00
C GLU A 226 2.43 -3.34 17.72
N VAL A 227 2.03 -2.83 16.56
CA VAL A 227 2.42 -3.40 15.27
C VAL A 227 3.88 -3.07 14.98
N ASP A 228 4.69 -4.10 14.73
CA ASP A 228 6.14 -3.94 14.59
C ASP A 228 6.54 -3.17 13.33
N ILE A 229 5.83 -3.39 12.21
CA ILE A 229 6.12 -2.77 10.90
C ILE A 229 4.80 -2.34 10.26
N GLN A 230 4.62 -1.03 10.07
CA GLN A 230 3.52 -0.44 9.33
C GLN A 230 4.06 0.06 7.99
N LEU A 231 3.60 -0.53 6.89
CA LEU A 231 3.98 -0.12 5.54
C LEU A 231 2.79 0.58 4.89
N GLY A 232 3.04 1.45 3.94
CA GLY A 232 2.01 2.09 3.14
C GLY A 232 2.56 2.71 1.86
N THR A 233 1.66 3.34 1.11
CA THR A 233 2.02 4.02 -0.13
C THR A 233 1.68 5.50 -0.10
N LEU A 234 2.46 6.30 -0.82
CA LEU A 234 2.19 7.71 -1.07
C LEU A 234 1.35 7.92 -2.35
N SER A 235 1.08 6.82 -3.12
CA SER A 235 0.56 6.90 -4.48
C SER A 235 -0.95 6.71 -4.60
N LYS A 236 -1.67 6.56 -3.51
CA LYS A 236 -3.12 6.38 -3.48
C LYS A 236 -3.80 7.58 -2.81
N SER A 237 -4.24 7.47 -1.58
CA SER A 237 -4.90 8.56 -0.85
C SER A 237 -4.06 9.84 -0.79
N LEU A 238 -2.73 9.73 -0.69
CA LEU A 238 -1.82 10.89 -0.61
C LEU A 238 -1.49 11.51 -1.99
N GLY A 239 -2.01 10.97 -3.09
CA GLY A 239 -2.00 11.61 -4.42
C GLY A 239 -0.61 11.88 -5.02
N SER A 240 0.45 11.17 -4.59
CA SER A 240 1.82 11.34 -5.04
C SER A 240 2.39 10.06 -5.63
N VAL A 241 3.69 9.82 -5.54
CA VAL A 241 4.38 8.56 -5.82
C VAL A 241 5.29 8.22 -4.65
N GLY A 242 5.42 6.93 -4.34
CA GLY A 242 6.30 6.43 -3.29
C GLY A 242 5.67 5.37 -2.42
N GLY A 243 6.48 4.84 -1.52
CA GLY A 243 6.07 3.98 -0.43
C GLY A 243 6.80 4.38 0.85
N TYR A 244 6.35 3.89 1.98
CA TYR A 244 7.04 4.12 3.24
C TYR A 244 6.92 2.91 4.17
N VAL A 245 7.86 2.82 5.10
CA VAL A 245 7.82 1.91 6.24
C VAL A 245 7.94 2.74 7.50
N ALA A 246 7.08 2.51 8.46
CA ALA A 246 7.09 3.14 9.77
C ALA A 246 7.21 2.05 10.84
N ALA A 247 8.20 2.19 11.74
CA ALA A 247 8.55 1.19 12.73
C ALA A 247 9.37 1.80 13.88
N ASN A 248 9.83 0.95 14.80
CA ASN A 248 10.84 1.38 15.76
C ASN A 248 12.17 1.75 15.08
N SER A 249 13.00 2.53 15.77
CA SER A 249 14.27 3.05 15.23
C SER A 249 15.23 1.94 14.80
N THR A 250 15.29 0.83 15.54
CA THR A 250 16.18 -0.29 15.24
C THR A 250 15.83 -0.95 13.91
N ILE A 251 14.54 -1.17 13.63
CA ILE A 251 14.08 -1.75 12.34
C ILE A 251 14.40 -0.78 11.20
N ILE A 252 14.10 0.50 11.35
CA ILE A 252 14.37 1.50 10.31
C ILE A 252 15.87 1.61 10.01
N ASP A 253 16.71 1.70 11.04
CA ASP A 253 18.17 1.78 10.88
C ASP A 253 18.73 0.50 10.24
N TYR A 254 18.15 -0.66 10.55
CA TYR A 254 18.48 -1.92 9.89
C TYR A 254 18.10 -1.89 8.40
N LEU A 255 16.91 -1.42 8.05
CA LEU A 255 16.46 -1.31 6.66
C LEU A 255 17.33 -0.37 5.83
N VAL A 256 17.75 0.76 6.38
CA VAL A 256 18.70 1.68 5.71
C VAL A 256 19.98 0.97 5.29
N ASN A 257 20.44 -0.02 6.07
CA ASN A 257 21.69 -0.73 5.85
C ASN A 257 21.55 -2.06 5.08
N THR A 258 20.33 -2.60 4.92
CA THR A 258 20.13 -3.95 4.36
C THR A 258 19.11 -4.03 3.25
N SER A 259 18.15 -3.09 3.17
CA SER A 259 17.10 -3.10 2.16
C SER A 259 17.66 -2.77 0.77
N ARG A 260 17.76 -3.78 -0.09
CA ARG A 260 18.38 -3.61 -1.42
C ARG A 260 17.61 -2.67 -2.34
N SER A 261 16.28 -2.69 -2.30
CA SER A 261 15.44 -1.79 -3.11
C SER A 261 15.58 -0.31 -2.68
N PHE A 262 15.98 -0.05 -1.43
CA PHE A 262 16.32 1.27 -0.94
C PHE A 262 17.75 1.68 -1.35
N ILE A 263 18.72 0.82 -1.06
CA ILE A 263 20.16 1.11 -1.21
C ILE A 263 20.52 1.35 -2.70
N PHE A 264 20.00 0.51 -3.60
CA PHE A 264 20.42 0.46 -5.00
C PHE A 264 19.44 1.15 -5.96
N SER A 265 18.64 2.09 -5.45
CA SER A 265 17.72 2.92 -6.24
C SER A 265 18.08 4.39 -6.15
N THR A 266 17.97 5.09 -7.28
CA THR A 266 17.93 6.57 -7.27
C THR A 266 16.74 7.03 -6.46
N ALA A 267 16.90 8.05 -5.62
CA ALA A 267 15.83 8.56 -4.77
C ALA A 267 14.69 9.20 -5.58
N LEU A 268 13.51 9.30 -4.97
CA LEU A 268 12.33 9.99 -5.53
C LEU A 268 12.64 11.43 -5.92
N SER A 269 11.83 11.98 -6.81
CA SER A 269 11.92 13.38 -7.19
C SER A 269 11.47 14.31 -6.06
N PRO A 270 12.03 15.52 -5.97
CA PRO A 270 11.56 16.53 -5.02
C PRO A 270 10.09 16.90 -5.19
N ALA A 271 9.55 16.79 -6.41
CA ALA A 271 8.13 17.01 -6.69
C ALA A 271 7.26 16.00 -5.92
N ASP A 272 7.59 14.70 -6.03
CA ASP A 272 6.83 13.64 -5.37
C ASP A 272 6.89 13.77 -3.85
N ILE A 273 8.06 14.08 -3.29
CA ILE A 273 8.24 14.26 -1.85
C ILE A 273 7.47 15.49 -1.35
N GLY A 274 7.54 16.61 -2.08
CA GLY A 274 6.81 17.83 -1.73
C GLY A 274 5.29 17.65 -1.80
N ALA A 275 4.80 16.93 -2.81
CA ALA A 275 3.39 16.56 -2.93
C ALA A 275 2.94 15.67 -1.75
N ALA A 276 3.70 14.61 -1.45
CA ALA A 276 3.37 13.68 -0.36
C ALA A 276 3.32 14.37 1.01
N LEU A 277 4.29 15.25 1.28
CA LEU A 277 4.34 16.02 2.53
C LEU A 277 3.13 16.97 2.64
N ALA A 278 2.79 17.67 1.56
CA ALA A 278 1.63 18.55 1.53
C ALA A 278 0.31 17.77 1.69
N ALA A 279 0.18 16.61 1.04
CA ALA A 279 -0.98 15.74 1.17
C ALA A 279 -1.16 15.23 2.60
N LEU A 280 -0.07 14.85 3.26
CA LEU A 280 -0.08 14.42 4.66
C LEU A 280 -0.55 15.56 5.57
N HIS A 281 -0.06 16.78 5.36
CA HIS A 281 -0.53 17.97 6.10
C HIS A 281 -2.01 18.27 5.86
N VAL A 282 -2.50 18.10 4.62
CA VAL A 282 -3.94 18.24 4.32
C VAL A 282 -4.74 17.22 5.12
N LEU A 283 -4.34 15.96 5.11
CA LEU A 283 -5.04 14.88 5.83
C LEU A 283 -5.06 15.12 7.36
N GLU A 284 -3.97 15.66 7.94
CA GLU A 284 -3.91 15.96 9.37
C GLU A 284 -4.68 17.22 9.77
N SER A 285 -4.77 18.24 8.89
CA SER A 285 -5.31 19.56 9.23
C SER A 285 -6.74 19.80 8.74
N ASP A 286 -7.22 19.06 7.73
CA ASP A 286 -8.52 19.26 7.09
C ASP A 286 -9.40 18.01 7.21
N VAL A 287 -10.09 17.91 8.34
CA VAL A 287 -11.01 16.79 8.62
C VAL A 287 -12.14 16.65 7.59
N SER A 288 -12.41 17.70 6.79
CA SER A 288 -13.47 17.66 5.77
C SER A 288 -13.14 16.70 4.63
N VAL A 289 -11.85 16.46 4.35
CA VAL A 289 -11.41 15.55 3.29
C VAL A 289 -11.81 14.11 3.60
N LEU A 290 -11.49 13.65 4.81
CA LEU A 290 -11.82 12.30 5.26
C LEU A 290 -13.34 12.14 5.49
N ARG A 291 -13.99 13.14 6.06
CA ARG A 291 -15.44 13.14 6.24
C ARG A 291 -16.18 12.97 4.92
N ARG A 292 -15.81 13.71 3.87
CA ARG A 292 -16.39 13.58 2.52
C ARG A 292 -16.18 12.18 1.94
N LEU A 293 -15.02 11.55 2.16
CA LEU A 293 -14.82 10.16 1.76
C LEU A 293 -15.83 9.24 2.43
N HIS A 294 -15.98 9.33 3.75
CA HIS A 294 -16.90 8.45 4.49
C HIS A 294 -18.37 8.72 4.12
N GLU A 295 -18.76 9.97 3.89
CA GLU A 295 -20.10 10.32 3.38
C GLU A 295 -20.36 9.66 2.02
N ASN A 296 -19.36 9.69 1.09
CA ASN A 296 -19.47 9.04 -0.22
C ASN A 296 -19.50 7.51 -0.10
N VAL A 297 -18.71 6.93 0.79
CA VAL A 297 -18.69 5.47 1.06
C VAL A 297 -20.06 5.01 1.55
N ASN A 298 -20.64 5.70 2.55
CA ASN A 298 -21.97 5.38 3.05
C ASN A 298 -23.03 5.50 1.95
N TYR A 299 -23.01 6.60 1.20
CA TYR A 299 -23.94 6.82 0.10
C TYR A 299 -23.85 5.72 -0.97
N MET A 300 -22.62 5.35 -1.37
CA MET A 300 -22.41 4.29 -2.37
C MET A 300 -22.91 2.94 -1.87
N ALA A 301 -22.60 2.56 -0.63
CA ALA A 301 -23.07 1.31 -0.03
C ALA A 301 -24.61 1.25 -0.04
N ASP A 302 -25.29 2.32 0.42
CA ASP A 302 -26.75 2.40 0.43
C ASP A 302 -27.34 2.26 -0.97
N GLN A 303 -26.74 2.91 -1.99
CA GLN A 303 -27.22 2.83 -3.37
C GLN A 303 -27.02 1.42 -3.94
N LEU A 304 -25.87 0.78 -3.72
CA LEU A 304 -25.61 -0.59 -4.18
C LEU A 304 -26.57 -1.59 -3.55
N ILE A 305 -26.79 -1.51 -2.25
CA ILE A 305 -27.76 -2.35 -1.52
C ILE A 305 -29.18 -2.14 -2.07
N SER A 306 -29.56 -0.91 -2.38
CA SER A 306 -30.90 -0.57 -2.89
C SER A 306 -31.22 -1.23 -4.26
N ILE A 307 -30.18 -1.57 -5.03
CA ILE A 307 -30.31 -2.27 -6.32
C ILE A 307 -29.97 -3.76 -6.25
N GLY A 308 -29.84 -4.29 -5.02
CA GLY A 308 -29.61 -5.73 -4.77
C GLY A 308 -28.16 -6.18 -4.89
N ILE A 309 -27.19 -5.28 -4.86
CA ILE A 309 -25.76 -5.59 -4.79
C ILE A 309 -25.35 -5.56 -3.31
N ASP A 310 -24.74 -6.65 -2.83
CA ASP A 310 -24.19 -6.70 -1.48
C ASP A 310 -22.98 -5.78 -1.36
N ALA A 311 -22.98 -4.92 -0.34
CA ALA A 311 -21.94 -3.93 -0.12
C ALA A 311 -21.80 -3.61 1.37
N THR A 312 -20.56 -3.30 1.80
CA THR A 312 -20.27 -2.78 3.14
C THR A 312 -19.81 -1.31 3.04
N ASN A 313 -19.87 -0.60 4.14
CA ASN A 313 -19.39 0.79 4.23
C ASN A 313 -18.09 0.90 5.06
N GLU A 314 -17.37 -0.20 5.23
CA GLU A 314 -16.16 -0.24 6.05
C GLU A 314 -14.94 0.39 5.34
N THR A 315 -14.88 0.24 4.01
CA THR A 315 -13.79 0.76 3.16
C THR A 315 -14.32 1.42 1.89
N PRO A 316 -13.52 2.21 1.16
CA PRO A 316 -13.94 2.82 -0.11
C PRO A 316 -13.83 1.87 -1.32
N ILE A 317 -13.75 0.57 -1.11
CA ILE A 317 -13.63 -0.43 -2.16
C ILE A 317 -14.92 -1.25 -2.23
N PHE A 318 -15.57 -1.22 -3.39
CA PHE A 318 -16.84 -1.90 -3.66
C PHE A 318 -16.64 -2.91 -4.79
N PRO A 319 -16.28 -4.18 -4.49
CA PRO A 319 -16.11 -5.20 -5.52
C PRO A 319 -17.47 -5.64 -6.08
N ILE A 320 -17.63 -5.54 -7.39
CA ILE A 320 -18.82 -6.08 -8.09
C ILE A 320 -18.38 -7.30 -8.87
N LEU A 321 -18.71 -8.50 -8.35
CA LEU A 321 -18.30 -9.77 -8.93
C LEU A 321 -19.23 -10.16 -10.09
N ILE A 322 -18.69 -10.20 -11.32
CA ILE A 322 -19.39 -10.61 -12.51
C ILE A 322 -19.08 -12.09 -12.85
N GLY A 323 -17.85 -12.54 -12.56
CA GLY A 323 -17.39 -13.92 -12.75
C GLY A 323 -16.34 -14.05 -13.84
N ARG A 324 -16.70 -14.65 -15.02
CA ARG A 324 -15.71 -14.91 -16.06
C ARG A 324 -15.19 -13.62 -16.70
N ASN A 325 -13.91 -13.66 -17.14
CA ASN A 325 -13.27 -12.49 -17.78
C ASN A 325 -14.06 -12.00 -19.01
N GLU A 326 -14.55 -12.91 -19.85
CA GLU A 326 -15.34 -12.57 -21.05
C GLU A 326 -16.62 -11.81 -20.71
N ASP A 327 -17.33 -12.19 -19.63
CA ASP A 327 -18.55 -11.53 -19.16
C ASP A 327 -18.24 -10.15 -18.55
N THR A 328 -17.10 -10.03 -17.89
CA THR A 328 -16.65 -8.75 -17.29
C THR A 328 -16.23 -7.73 -18.35
N LEU A 329 -15.78 -8.19 -19.53
CA LEU A 329 -15.32 -7.34 -20.62
C LEU A 329 -16.44 -6.99 -21.64
N ALA A 330 -17.59 -7.66 -21.58
CA ALA A 330 -18.72 -7.42 -22.46
C ALA A 330 -19.50 -6.16 -22.06
#